data_12a85884e8188689e24eec9aa5940f59
#
_entry.id   12a85884e8188689e24eec9aa5940f59
#
_cell.length_a   1.000
_cell.length_b   1.000
_cell.length_c   1.000
_cell.angle_alpha   90.00
_cell.angle_beta   90.00
_cell.angle_gamma   90.00
#
_symmetry.space_group_name_H-M   'P 1'
#
loop_
_entity.id
_entity.type
_entity.pdbx_description
1 polymer ?
#
loop_
_entity_poly.entity_id
_entity_poly.type
_entity_poly.pdbx_seq_one_letter_code
_entity_poly.pdbx_strand_id
1 'polypeptide(L)'
;MKKYILFVVAAAAMVACNKSEVPSIDGGKNEADQKYVIYAEDVNTRTVTDASFNVTWTNNDNLAVYTWPVDQALPEDAASWRAVNPVNFVASEGSASPKPFSLSEADDANSQAVTNKIEYASRLSAFKARNNGTSNLQWGVIYPGRFSYGSTPGLGIVSFGNRPGVRVTQDGNNNMSHLAVQDVLCGTATGANPTVEMHHLGTMMVYTVKNATSSEFIVKSIKISVPAASIGGDFRVDVFNGTIASCMTALNECTLYVSNGAAIAAGSSANFYQVLAPFGLESGKQITMTVETDKGIWTKTTTLSAAISFESGKRNTATLNVDKLTGLCTHKIDEKWFITPLGYYLDMVTGTRHDWTEDFKNSDTVNDIDLVVYRGGGEAKNKLVIAAPADENVQNYVDTDIKAWSTKNATTIKKIAVDFDKVFEESELETAYNAANETEESGSLVLAMNETAILKTVSGKFALVKVTGGTRYDNGQWGSCILSLKTVQ
;
A
#
# COMPACT_ATOMS: atom_id res chain seq x y z
N MET A 1 10.05 -32.29 -23.69
CA MET A 1 9.52 -32.57 -22.36
C MET A 1 8.66 -31.38 -21.95
N LYS A 2 7.35 -31.56 -21.84
CA LYS A 2 6.39 -30.50 -21.48
C LYS A 2 6.48 -30.30 -19.95
N LYS A 3 6.94 -29.13 -19.50
CA LYS A 3 6.89 -28.76 -18.07
C LYS A 3 5.53 -28.14 -17.78
N TYR A 4 4.68 -28.86 -17.09
CA TYR A 4 3.41 -28.36 -16.58
C TYR A 4 3.69 -27.54 -15.30
N ILE A 5 3.15 -26.33 -15.26
CA ILE A 5 3.04 -25.55 -14.03
C ILE A 5 1.76 -26.06 -13.37
N LEU A 6 1.90 -26.77 -12.27
CA LEU A 6 0.80 -27.32 -11.50
C LEU A 6 0.25 -26.25 -10.56
N PHE A 7 -0.89 -25.67 -10.91
CA PHE A 7 -1.72 -24.96 -9.94
C PHE A 7 -2.54 -26.00 -9.19
N VAL A 8 -2.23 -26.24 -7.92
CA VAL A 8 -3.03 -27.12 -7.08
C VAL A 8 -4.15 -26.28 -6.48
N VAL A 9 -5.37 -26.45 -7.01
CA VAL A 9 -6.59 -25.98 -6.36
C VAL A 9 -6.98 -27.07 -5.35
N ALA A 10 -6.77 -26.81 -4.07
CA ALA A 10 -7.28 -27.65 -2.99
C ALA A 10 -8.70 -27.19 -2.63
N ALA A 11 -9.70 -27.96 -3.01
CA ALA A 11 -11.05 -27.82 -2.49
C ALA A 11 -11.07 -28.35 -1.05
N ALA A 12 -11.25 -27.47 -0.06
CA ALA A 12 -11.46 -27.89 1.32
C ALA A 12 -12.95 -28.12 1.58
N ALA A 13 -13.25 -29.30 2.09
CA ALA A 13 -14.59 -29.73 2.50
C ALA A 13 -15.10 -28.90 3.70
N MET A 14 -16.35 -28.45 3.63
CA MET A 14 -17.03 -27.81 4.76
C MET A 14 -17.31 -28.82 5.85
N VAL A 15 -16.78 -28.56 7.04
CA VAL A 15 -17.20 -29.21 8.28
C VAL A 15 -18.19 -28.29 8.96
N ALA A 16 -19.43 -28.75 9.09
CA ALA A 16 -20.47 -28.05 9.83
C ALA A 16 -20.10 -27.96 11.30
N CYS A 17 -19.92 -26.76 11.84
CA CYS A 17 -19.79 -26.52 13.27
C CYS A 17 -21.14 -26.38 13.93
N ASN A 18 -21.33 -27.08 15.04
CA ASN A 18 -22.47 -27.02 15.92
C ASN A 18 -22.67 -25.59 16.47
N LYS A 19 -23.93 -25.14 16.45
CA LYS A 19 -24.36 -23.93 17.14
C LYS A 19 -24.10 -24.07 18.64
N SER A 20 -23.21 -23.25 19.18
CA SER A 20 -23.16 -23.00 20.63
C SER A 20 -24.24 -21.98 20.98
N GLU A 21 -25.06 -22.31 21.96
CA GLU A 21 -26.10 -21.42 22.48
C GLU A 21 -25.46 -20.17 23.06
N VAL A 22 -25.89 -19.02 22.61
CA VAL A 22 -25.53 -17.71 23.18
C VAL A 22 -26.06 -17.64 24.60
N PRO A 23 -25.26 -17.28 25.61
CA PRO A 23 -25.77 -17.09 26.97
C PRO A 23 -26.82 -15.98 27.00
N SER A 24 -28.04 -16.29 27.39
CA SER A 24 -29.08 -15.29 27.64
C SER A 24 -28.67 -14.46 28.86
N ILE A 25 -28.40 -13.18 28.66
CA ILE A 25 -28.21 -12.23 29.75
C ILE A 25 -29.60 -11.82 30.26
N ASP A 26 -30.12 -12.55 31.25
CA ASP A 26 -31.28 -12.16 32.03
C ASP A 26 -30.80 -11.31 33.21
N GLY A 27 -31.26 -10.05 33.28
CA GLY A 27 -30.90 -9.18 34.37
C GLY A 27 -31.33 -7.75 34.12
N GLY A 28 -32.53 -7.40 34.53
CA GLY A 28 -33.05 -6.03 34.46
C GLY A 28 -32.08 -4.97 34.94
N LYS A 29 -31.67 -4.11 34.02
CA LYS A 29 -30.92 -2.87 34.27
C LYS A 29 -31.64 -1.70 33.60
N ASN A 30 -31.62 -0.57 34.30
CA ASN A 30 -32.22 0.68 33.90
C ASN A 30 -31.88 1.07 32.46
N GLU A 31 -32.88 1.58 31.72
CA GLU A 31 -32.79 2.02 30.30
C GLU A 31 -31.71 3.08 29.99
N ALA A 32 -31.03 3.64 30.99
CA ALA A 32 -29.98 4.64 30.84
C ALA A 32 -28.59 4.04 30.50
N ASP A 33 -28.38 2.71 30.63
CA ASP A 33 -27.08 2.04 30.48
C ASP A 33 -27.08 0.95 29.38
N GLN A 34 -27.96 0.99 28.38
CA GLN A 34 -27.85 0.09 27.24
C GLN A 34 -26.55 0.41 26.46
N LYS A 35 -25.44 -0.23 26.83
CA LYS A 35 -24.26 -0.29 26.02
C LYS A 35 -24.62 -0.99 24.72
N TYR A 36 -24.55 -0.28 23.61
CA TYR A 36 -24.64 -0.90 22.30
C TYR A 36 -23.44 -1.81 22.13
N VAL A 37 -23.69 -3.10 21.98
CA VAL A 37 -22.67 -4.15 21.86
C VAL A 37 -23.04 -5.02 20.67
N ILE A 38 -22.08 -5.29 19.81
CA ILE A 38 -22.15 -6.34 18.80
C ILE A 38 -21.08 -7.38 19.10
N TYR A 39 -21.29 -8.59 18.64
CA TYR A 39 -20.33 -9.68 18.79
C TYR A 39 -19.82 -10.06 17.39
N ALA A 40 -18.50 -10.07 17.20
CA ALA A 40 -17.90 -10.55 15.96
C ALA A 40 -17.36 -11.97 16.19
N GLU A 41 -17.81 -12.91 15.38
CA GLU A 41 -17.29 -14.26 15.39
C GLU A 41 -15.91 -14.35 14.71
N ASP A 42 -15.07 -15.26 15.21
CA ASP A 42 -13.82 -15.64 14.59
C ASP A 42 -14.10 -16.59 13.41
N VAL A 43 -14.34 -16.07 12.23
CA VAL A 43 -14.50 -16.90 11.04
C VAL A 43 -13.20 -16.89 10.25
N ASN A 44 -12.27 -17.80 10.53
CA ASN A 44 -11.01 -17.96 9.78
C ASN A 44 -10.35 -16.65 9.33
N THR A 45 -10.51 -15.57 10.12
CA THR A 45 -10.16 -14.19 9.80
C THR A 45 -9.33 -13.59 10.91
N ARG A 46 -8.45 -12.61 10.67
CA ARG A 46 -7.48 -12.15 11.69
C ARG A 46 -7.00 -10.72 11.63
N THR A 47 -6.74 -10.16 12.81
CA THR A 47 -5.84 -9.01 13.01
C THR A 47 -4.39 -9.42 13.28
N VAL A 48 -4.16 -10.69 13.71
CA VAL A 48 -2.81 -11.31 13.71
C VAL A 48 -2.91 -12.62 12.95
N THR A 49 -2.23 -12.76 11.83
CA THR A 49 -2.38 -13.90 10.91
C THR A 49 -1.35 -14.98 11.21
N ASP A 50 -1.79 -16.22 11.51
CA ASP A 50 -0.91 -17.40 11.49
C ASP A 50 -0.82 -17.99 10.07
N ALA A 51 -0.01 -19.03 9.92
CA ALA A 51 0.16 -19.71 8.64
C ALA A 51 -1.13 -20.33 8.08
N SER A 52 -2.18 -20.45 8.89
CA SER A 52 -3.50 -20.99 8.53
C SER A 52 -4.52 -19.90 8.20
N PHE A 53 -4.14 -18.61 8.27
CA PHE A 53 -5.02 -17.46 8.03
C PHE A 53 -6.22 -17.36 8.99
N ASN A 54 -6.08 -17.87 10.22
CA ASN A 54 -7.07 -17.64 11.27
C ASN A 54 -6.87 -16.23 11.87
N VAL A 55 -7.87 -15.51 12.20
CA VAL A 55 -7.84 -14.16 12.78
C VAL A 55 -8.22 -14.22 14.24
N THR A 56 -7.44 -13.53 15.06
CA THR A 56 -7.78 -13.29 16.47
C THR A 56 -7.96 -11.80 16.66
N TRP A 57 -9.10 -11.38 17.13
CA TRP A 57 -9.35 -10.00 17.51
C TRP A 57 -8.40 -9.56 18.61
N THR A 58 -7.81 -8.38 18.43
CA THR A 58 -6.98 -7.74 19.47
C THR A 58 -7.79 -6.69 20.23
N ASN A 59 -7.31 -6.30 21.41
CA ASN A 59 -7.86 -5.18 22.13
C ASN A 59 -7.66 -3.90 21.30
N ASN A 60 -8.67 -3.03 21.28
CA ASN A 60 -8.70 -1.80 20.47
C ASN A 60 -8.90 -1.99 18.95
N ASP A 61 -9.14 -3.19 18.46
CA ASP A 61 -9.66 -3.33 17.09
C ASP A 61 -10.92 -2.50 16.92
N ASN A 62 -11.04 -1.87 15.75
CA ASN A 62 -12.07 -0.89 15.48
C ASN A 62 -12.91 -1.32 14.27
N LEU A 63 -14.23 -1.29 14.43
CA LEU A 63 -15.22 -1.60 13.40
C LEU A 63 -15.97 -0.33 12.98
N ALA A 64 -16.19 -0.17 11.68
CA ALA A 64 -17.18 0.77 11.16
C ALA A 64 -18.54 0.07 11.07
N VAL A 65 -19.51 0.54 11.84
CA VAL A 65 -20.82 -0.11 11.99
C VAL A 65 -21.91 0.78 11.43
N TYR A 66 -22.67 0.22 10.50
CA TYR A 66 -23.84 0.81 9.84
C TYR A 66 -25.09 0.12 10.34
N THR A 67 -26.17 0.89 10.55
CA THR A 67 -27.48 0.32 10.89
C THR A 67 -28.59 1.00 10.11
N TRP A 68 -29.62 0.22 9.74
CA TRP A 68 -30.83 0.73 9.12
C TRP A 68 -32.02 -0.19 9.42
N PRO A 69 -33.24 0.35 9.59
CA PRO A 69 -34.42 -0.50 9.74
C PRO A 69 -34.67 -1.38 8.52
N VAL A 70 -34.96 -2.68 8.74
CA VAL A 70 -35.14 -3.67 7.66
C VAL A 70 -36.34 -3.34 6.76
N ASP A 71 -37.37 -2.72 7.33
CA ASP A 71 -38.63 -2.37 6.68
C ASP A 71 -38.63 -1.00 6.00
N GLN A 72 -37.50 -0.28 6.03
CA GLN A 72 -37.36 1.03 5.43
C GLN A 72 -36.36 1.01 4.26
N ALA A 73 -36.75 1.67 3.16
CA ALA A 73 -35.81 1.95 2.09
C ALA A 73 -34.67 2.86 2.56
N LEU A 74 -33.47 2.65 2.04
CA LEU A 74 -32.37 3.58 2.28
C LEU A 74 -32.72 4.96 1.71
N PRO A 75 -32.32 6.06 2.38
CA PRO A 75 -32.59 7.39 1.89
C PRO A 75 -31.86 7.66 0.57
N GLU A 76 -32.54 8.25 -0.39
CA GLU A 76 -31.95 8.59 -1.70
C GLU A 76 -31.33 9.99 -1.74
N ASP A 77 -31.73 10.86 -0.80
CA ASP A 77 -31.25 12.24 -0.79
C ASP A 77 -29.93 12.44 -0.02
N ALA A 78 -29.12 13.40 -0.51
CA ALA A 78 -27.81 13.70 0.07
C ALA A 78 -27.88 14.28 1.50
N ALA A 79 -29.02 14.80 1.95
CA ALA A 79 -29.16 15.35 3.31
C ALA A 79 -29.33 14.23 4.34
N SER A 80 -29.98 13.14 3.95
CA SER A 80 -30.26 11.98 4.82
C SER A 80 -29.14 10.94 4.83
N TRP A 81 -28.18 10.98 3.86
CA TRP A 81 -27.10 10.01 3.80
C TRP A 81 -26.23 9.97 5.07
N ARG A 82 -26.08 11.11 5.76
CA ARG A 82 -25.34 11.19 7.03
C ARG A 82 -25.94 10.31 8.12
N ALA A 83 -27.23 10.08 8.06
CA ALA A 83 -27.91 9.21 9.01
C ALA A 83 -27.49 7.73 8.87
N VAL A 84 -27.08 7.30 7.68
CA VAL A 84 -26.65 5.90 7.40
C VAL A 84 -25.14 5.74 7.52
N ASN A 85 -24.39 6.80 7.77
CA ASN A 85 -22.93 6.74 7.93
C ASN A 85 -22.54 5.97 9.19
N PRO A 86 -21.35 5.29 9.16
CA PRO A 86 -20.95 4.42 10.24
C PRO A 86 -20.61 5.18 11.51
N VAL A 87 -20.76 4.48 12.62
CA VAL A 87 -20.15 4.80 13.91
C VAL A 87 -19.10 3.76 14.26
N ASN A 88 -18.20 4.12 15.17
CA ASN A 88 -17.11 3.25 15.55
C ASN A 88 -17.49 2.36 16.73
N PHE A 89 -17.17 1.08 16.62
CA PHE A 89 -17.22 0.12 17.71
C PHE A 89 -15.81 -0.39 17.98
N VAL A 90 -15.43 -0.45 19.25
CA VAL A 90 -14.08 -0.83 19.68
C VAL A 90 -14.17 -2.16 20.44
N ALA A 91 -13.21 -3.05 20.16
CA ALA A 91 -13.08 -4.33 20.82
C ALA A 91 -12.90 -4.15 22.32
N SER A 92 -13.68 -4.89 23.12
CA SER A 92 -13.53 -4.93 24.56
C SER A 92 -12.25 -5.68 24.95
N GLU A 93 -11.72 -5.40 26.15
CA GLU A 93 -10.61 -6.16 26.70
C GLU A 93 -10.96 -7.64 26.92
N GLY A 94 -9.94 -8.50 26.85
CA GLY A 94 -10.08 -9.94 27.08
C GLY A 94 -10.03 -10.79 25.81
N SER A 95 -10.15 -12.11 25.98
CA SER A 95 -10.02 -13.13 24.93
C SER A 95 -11.34 -13.84 24.61
N ALA A 96 -12.48 -13.18 24.83
CA ALA A 96 -13.78 -13.78 24.53
C ALA A 96 -13.95 -14.05 23.03
N SER A 97 -14.57 -15.20 22.69
CA SER A 97 -15.02 -15.53 21.35
C SER A 97 -16.49 -16.01 21.45
N PRO A 98 -17.42 -15.38 20.73
CA PRO A 98 -17.22 -14.21 19.84
C PRO A 98 -16.76 -12.97 20.59
N LYS A 99 -15.96 -12.13 19.93
CA LYS A 99 -15.39 -10.91 20.51
C LYS A 99 -16.45 -9.84 20.65
N PRO A 100 -16.69 -9.26 21.85
CA PRO A 100 -17.59 -8.13 22.01
C PRO A 100 -16.94 -6.82 21.57
N PHE A 101 -17.69 -6.00 20.84
CA PHE A 101 -17.35 -4.65 20.44
C PHE A 101 -18.40 -3.68 20.97
N SER A 102 -17.95 -2.63 21.61
CA SER A 102 -18.82 -1.60 22.19
C SER A 102 -18.73 -0.30 21.39
N LEU A 103 -19.86 0.42 21.32
CA LEU A 103 -19.94 1.72 20.68
C LEU A 103 -18.94 2.68 21.30
N SER A 104 -18.10 3.30 20.48
CA SER A 104 -17.18 4.37 20.90
C SER A 104 -17.87 5.72 20.85
N GLU A 105 -17.74 6.50 21.91
CA GLU A 105 -18.20 7.89 21.98
C GLU A 105 -17.25 8.85 21.23
N ALA A 106 -16.03 8.37 20.89
CA ALA A 106 -15.00 9.13 20.20
C ALA A 106 -14.75 8.56 18.80
N ASP A 107 -14.49 9.44 17.84
CA ASP A 107 -13.95 9.07 16.53
C ASP A 107 -12.42 9.00 16.63
N ASP A 108 -11.91 8.00 17.33
CA ASP A 108 -10.48 7.87 17.62
C ASP A 108 -9.61 7.63 16.38
N ALA A 109 -10.22 7.26 15.26
CA ALA A 109 -9.50 6.92 14.04
C ALA A 109 -9.14 8.14 13.17
N ASN A 110 -9.90 9.27 13.26
CA ASN A 110 -9.76 10.40 12.33
C ASN A 110 -9.89 11.79 12.98
N SER A 111 -9.89 11.91 14.29
CA SER A 111 -10.41 13.07 15.00
C SER A 111 -9.45 14.25 15.20
N GLN A 112 -8.55 14.50 14.26
CA GLN A 112 -7.64 15.66 14.37
C GLN A 112 -8.33 16.99 13.99
N ALA A 113 -9.40 16.99 13.20
CA ALA A 113 -10.09 18.22 12.79
C ALA A 113 -11.41 18.42 13.58
N VAL A 114 -11.66 19.66 14.02
CA VAL A 114 -12.89 20.05 14.76
C VAL A 114 -14.14 19.70 13.95
N THR A 115 -14.12 19.84 12.64
CA THR A 115 -15.22 19.50 11.73
C THR A 115 -15.58 18.02 11.79
N ASN A 116 -14.59 17.14 11.88
CA ASN A 116 -14.80 15.70 11.95
C ASN A 116 -15.47 15.28 13.27
N LYS A 117 -15.15 15.96 14.38
CA LYS A 117 -15.77 15.71 15.69
C LYS A 117 -17.25 16.08 15.70
N ILE A 118 -17.64 17.22 15.11
CA ILE A 118 -19.02 17.65 14.99
C ILE A 118 -19.83 16.68 14.11
N GLU A 119 -19.24 16.26 13.00
CA GLU A 119 -19.87 15.31 12.09
C GLU A 119 -20.06 13.93 12.76
N TYR A 120 -19.05 13.45 13.50
CA TYR A 120 -19.16 12.19 14.23
C TYR A 120 -20.25 12.26 15.31
N ALA A 121 -20.30 13.33 16.09
CA ALA A 121 -21.35 13.52 17.11
C ALA A 121 -22.77 13.51 16.50
N SER A 122 -22.94 14.08 15.31
CA SER A 122 -24.20 14.03 14.56
C SER A 122 -24.57 12.61 14.14
N ARG A 123 -23.60 11.85 13.61
CA ARG A 123 -23.78 10.43 13.23
C ARG A 123 -24.12 9.56 14.43
N LEU A 124 -23.39 9.76 15.54
CA LEU A 124 -23.61 9.05 16.79
C LEU A 124 -25.03 9.30 17.35
N SER A 125 -25.47 10.55 17.31
CA SER A 125 -26.84 10.92 17.71
C SER A 125 -27.91 10.24 16.84
N ALA A 126 -27.71 10.24 15.50
CA ALA A 126 -28.59 9.57 14.56
C ALA A 126 -28.59 8.05 14.75
N PHE A 127 -27.44 7.45 15.02
CA PHE A 127 -27.33 6.02 15.34
C PHE A 127 -28.09 5.67 16.62
N LYS A 128 -27.88 6.40 17.71
CA LYS A 128 -28.57 6.18 18.98
C LYS A 128 -30.08 6.33 18.83
N ALA A 129 -30.55 7.35 18.09
CA ALA A 129 -31.97 7.57 17.86
C ALA A 129 -32.64 6.40 17.09
N ARG A 130 -31.97 5.84 16.08
CA ARG A 130 -32.46 4.68 15.33
C ARG A 130 -32.53 3.42 16.19
N ASN A 131 -31.51 3.22 17.01
CA ASN A 131 -31.42 2.01 17.83
C ASN A 131 -32.27 2.05 19.09
N ASN A 132 -32.80 3.23 19.47
CA ASN A 132 -33.66 3.37 20.65
C ASN A 132 -35.05 2.85 20.33
N GLY A 133 -35.37 1.66 20.86
CA GLY A 133 -36.69 1.02 20.72
C GLY A 133 -36.94 0.29 19.40
N THR A 134 -35.95 0.15 18.51
CA THR A 134 -36.10 -0.56 17.25
C THR A 134 -35.36 -1.91 17.33
N SER A 135 -36.13 -3.01 17.30
CA SER A 135 -35.59 -4.38 17.33
C SER A 135 -35.33 -4.97 15.94
N ASN A 136 -35.83 -4.35 14.86
CA ASN A 136 -35.76 -4.84 13.49
C ASN A 136 -34.78 -4.03 12.66
N LEU A 137 -33.49 -4.13 13.02
CA LEU A 137 -32.37 -3.46 12.32
C LEU A 137 -31.62 -4.45 11.47
N GLN A 138 -31.16 -3.98 10.31
CA GLN A 138 -30.03 -4.57 9.57
C GLN A 138 -28.74 -3.87 9.97
N TRP A 139 -27.70 -4.65 10.07
CA TRP A 139 -26.35 -4.22 10.45
C TRP A 139 -25.39 -4.52 9.31
N GLY A 140 -24.56 -3.56 8.99
CA GLY A 140 -23.41 -3.72 8.12
C GLY A 140 -22.16 -3.35 8.89
N VAL A 141 -21.14 -4.19 8.84
CA VAL A 141 -19.90 -4.03 9.62
C VAL A 141 -18.71 -4.15 8.70
N ILE A 142 -17.76 -3.23 8.81
CA ILE A 142 -16.48 -3.25 8.07
C ILE A 142 -15.34 -3.16 9.06
N TYR A 143 -14.31 -3.98 8.85
CA TYR A 143 -13.02 -3.92 9.51
C TYR A 143 -11.88 -3.74 8.48
N PRO A 144 -10.83 -2.98 8.82
CA PRO A 144 -10.71 -2.07 9.96
C PRO A 144 -11.61 -0.83 9.80
N GLY A 145 -12.08 -0.27 10.91
CA GLY A 145 -13.02 0.84 10.95
C GLY A 145 -12.49 2.21 10.48
N ARG A 146 -11.34 2.23 9.78
CA ARG A 146 -10.62 3.44 9.36
C ARG A 146 -10.96 3.93 7.96
N PHE A 147 -11.97 3.37 7.31
CA PHE A 147 -12.27 3.67 5.92
C PHE A 147 -13.07 4.94 5.72
N SER A 148 -12.88 5.55 4.54
CA SER A 148 -13.64 6.70 4.11
C SER A 148 -15.09 6.32 3.88
N TYR A 149 -16.01 7.20 4.27
CA TYR A 149 -17.44 6.99 4.04
C TYR A 149 -17.79 7.35 2.60
N GLY A 150 -18.64 6.55 1.99
CA GLY A 150 -19.25 6.91 0.71
C GLY A 150 -20.22 8.09 0.88
N SER A 151 -20.41 8.87 -0.16
CA SER A 151 -21.47 9.87 -0.24
C SER A 151 -22.85 9.24 -0.54
N THR A 152 -22.92 7.93 -0.67
CA THR A 152 -24.13 7.17 -0.99
C THR A 152 -24.50 6.34 0.24
N PRO A 153 -25.77 6.41 0.70
CA PRO A 153 -26.25 5.63 1.83
C PRO A 153 -26.00 4.13 1.67
N GLY A 154 -25.56 3.48 2.75
CA GLY A 154 -25.30 2.04 2.75
C GLY A 154 -24.06 1.58 1.94
N LEU A 155 -23.29 2.51 1.39
CA LEU A 155 -22.04 2.19 0.73
C LEU A 155 -20.84 2.66 1.56
N GLY A 156 -19.96 1.71 1.90
CA GLY A 156 -18.64 1.98 2.43
C GLY A 156 -17.60 2.07 1.32
N ILE A 157 -16.45 2.68 1.59
CA ILE A 157 -15.30 2.70 0.67
C ILE A 157 -14.17 1.93 1.32
N VAL A 158 -13.65 0.97 0.61
CA VAL A 158 -12.50 0.13 1.01
C VAL A 158 -11.42 0.18 -0.06
N SER A 159 -10.18 -0.10 0.32
CA SER A 159 -9.05 -0.09 -0.61
C SER A 159 -8.32 -1.42 -0.58
N PHE A 160 -7.92 -1.92 -1.74
CA PHE A 160 -7.11 -3.12 -1.90
C PHE A 160 -5.78 -2.79 -2.59
N GLY A 161 -4.73 -3.51 -2.20
CA GLY A 161 -3.39 -3.33 -2.73
C GLY A 161 -2.85 -1.92 -2.48
N ASN A 162 -2.10 -1.40 -3.43
CA ASN A 162 -1.58 -0.04 -3.35
C ASN A 162 -2.66 0.97 -3.77
N ARG A 163 -2.61 2.15 -3.18
CA ARG A 163 -3.33 3.33 -3.65
C ARG A 163 -2.35 4.52 -3.69
N PRO A 164 -2.63 5.59 -4.43
CA PRO A 164 -1.76 6.76 -4.47
C PRO A 164 -1.38 7.23 -3.06
N GLY A 165 -0.06 7.33 -2.79
CA GLY A 165 0.47 7.77 -1.49
C GLY A 165 0.46 6.72 -0.37
N VAL A 166 -0.03 5.49 -0.60
CA VAL A 166 -0.01 4.42 0.41
C VAL A 166 0.78 3.22 -0.12
N ARG A 167 1.86 2.89 0.55
CA ARG A 167 2.67 1.69 0.30
C ARG A 167 2.16 0.53 1.13
N VAL A 168 2.05 -0.62 0.48
CA VAL A 168 1.89 -1.91 1.15
C VAL A 168 3.28 -2.47 1.41
N THR A 169 3.67 -2.59 2.68
CA THR A 169 5.02 -3.01 3.05
C THR A 169 4.96 -4.19 4.02
N GLN A 170 5.63 -5.28 3.66
CA GLN A 170 5.89 -6.42 4.53
C GLN A 170 7.25 -6.26 5.19
N ASP A 171 7.32 -6.53 6.48
CA ASP A 171 8.57 -6.50 7.25
C ASP A 171 9.26 -7.87 7.22
N GLY A 172 10.32 -7.99 6.45
CA GLY A 172 11.09 -9.23 6.31
C GLY A 172 10.36 -10.38 5.61
N ASN A 173 10.95 -11.57 5.72
CA ASN A 173 10.41 -12.82 5.17
C ASN A 173 9.31 -13.40 6.07
N ASN A 174 8.31 -14.06 5.46
CA ASN A 174 7.30 -14.85 6.15
C ASN A 174 6.51 -14.07 7.22
N ASN A 175 6.54 -12.75 7.20
CA ASN A 175 5.88 -11.87 8.15
C ASN A 175 4.53 -11.41 7.59
N MET A 176 3.48 -11.56 8.38
CA MET A 176 2.11 -11.27 7.96
C MET A 176 1.49 -10.09 8.74
N SER A 177 2.24 -9.43 9.62
CA SER A 177 1.72 -8.37 10.50
C SER A 177 1.09 -7.19 9.75
N HIS A 178 1.59 -6.86 8.55
CA HIS A 178 1.04 -5.81 7.71
C HIS A 178 -0.38 -6.11 7.21
N LEU A 179 -0.79 -7.38 7.17
CA LEU A 179 -2.13 -7.77 6.74
C LEU A 179 -3.22 -7.27 7.71
N ALA A 180 -2.90 -7.09 8.99
CA ALA A 180 -3.83 -6.57 9.99
C ALA A 180 -4.47 -5.22 9.62
N VAL A 181 -3.80 -4.43 8.79
CA VAL A 181 -4.30 -3.10 8.34
C VAL A 181 -4.72 -3.07 6.88
N GLN A 182 -4.54 -4.17 6.15
CA GLN A 182 -4.83 -4.27 4.71
C GLN A 182 -5.94 -5.26 4.39
N ASP A 183 -6.17 -6.20 5.30
CA ASP A 183 -7.22 -7.20 5.14
C ASP A 183 -8.56 -6.58 5.53
N VAL A 184 -9.44 -6.51 4.55
CA VAL A 184 -10.76 -5.91 4.72
C VAL A 184 -11.77 -6.99 4.97
N LEU A 185 -12.44 -6.91 6.13
CA LEU A 185 -13.54 -7.81 6.48
C LEU A 185 -14.86 -7.05 6.40
N CYS A 186 -15.89 -7.75 6.01
CA CYS A 186 -17.27 -7.27 6.08
C CYS A 186 -18.16 -8.34 6.72
N GLY A 187 -19.18 -7.89 7.43
CA GLY A 187 -20.18 -8.78 7.99
C GLY A 187 -21.56 -8.12 8.02
N THR A 188 -22.58 -8.93 8.00
CA THR A 188 -23.99 -8.48 8.06
C THR A 188 -24.75 -9.25 9.13
N ALA A 189 -25.73 -8.60 9.72
CA ALA A 189 -26.63 -9.25 10.68
C ALA A 189 -27.98 -8.51 10.74
N THR A 190 -28.96 -9.09 11.45
CA THR A 190 -30.24 -8.47 11.72
C THR A 190 -30.63 -8.64 13.19
N GLY A 191 -31.49 -7.76 13.69
CA GLY A 191 -32.00 -7.81 15.06
C GLY A 191 -31.33 -6.83 16.02
N ALA A 192 -31.52 -7.01 17.32
CA ALA A 192 -30.93 -6.17 18.36
C ALA A 192 -29.64 -6.84 18.90
N ASN A 193 -28.57 -6.07 19.04
CA ASN A 193 -27.26 -6.55 19.56
C ASN A 193 -26.79 -7.87 18.89
N PRO A 194 -26.63 -7.92 17.58
CA PRO A 194 -26.40 -9.17 16.88
C PRO A 194 -24.98 -9.72 17.04
N THR A 195 -24.85 -11.01 16.81
CA THR A 195 -23.57 -11.62 16.44
C THR A 195 -23.40 -11.48 14.94
N VAL A 196 -22.24 -10.96 14.53
CA VAL A 196 -21.90 -10.68 13.13
C VAL A 196 -20.85 -11.68 12.70
N GLU A 197 -21.16 -12.45 11.66
CA GLU A 197 -20.20 -13.30 10.98
C GLU A 197 -19.40 -12.45 9.98
N MET A 198 -18.09 -12.30 10.24
CA MET A 198 -17.22 -11.50 9.40
C MET A 198 -16.58 -12.38 8.31
N HIS A 199 -16.42 -11.85 7.11
CA HIS A 199 -15.74 -12.52 6.00
C HIS A 199 -14.82 -11.57 5.26
N HIS A 200 -13.76 -12.11 4.66
CA HIS A 200 -12.84 -11.33 3.86
C HIS A 200 -13.51 -10.82 2.57
N LEU A 201 -13.34 -9.55 2.28
CA LEU A 201 -13.72 -8.97 0.98
C LEU A 201 -12.61 -9.12 -0.07
N GLY A 202 -11.36 -9.16 0.35
CA GLY A 202 -10.21 -9.33 -0.53
C GLY A 202 -9.91 -10.79 -0.84
N THR A 203 -9.05 -10.99 -1.84
CA THR A 203 -8.37 -12.27 -2.12
C THR A 203 -6.93 -12.17 -1.66
N MET A 204 -6.42 -13.23 -1.05
CA MET A 204 -5.06 -13.24 -0.55
C MET A 204 -4.11 -13.93 -1.52
N MET A 205 -3.02 -13.24 -1.85
CA MET A 205 -1.91 -13.79 -2.62
C MET A 205 -0.76 -14.15 -1.70
N VAL A 206 -0.24 -15.36 -1.86
CA VAL A 206 1.01 -15.83 -1.25
C VAL A 206 2.03 -16.00 -2.38
N TYR A 207 3.06 -15.19 -2.37
CA TYR A 207 4.18 -15.30 -3.29
C TYR A 207 5.28 -16.11 -2.62
N THR A 208 5.49 -17.34 -3.06
CA THR A 208 6.65 -18.14 -2.65
C THR A 208 7.80 -17.82 -3.61
N VAL A 209 8.70 -16.92 -3.21
CA VAL A 209 9.89 -16.59 -3.98
C VAL A 209 10.95 -17.66 -3.72
N LYS A 210 11.33 -18.38 -4.76
CA LYS A 210 12.41 -19.38 -4.72
C LYS A 210 13.64 -18.82 -5.41
N ASN A 211 14.75 -18.76 -4.68
CA ASN A 211 16.04 -18.38 -5.25
C ASN A 211 16.67 -19.59 -5.97
N ALA A 212 16.58 -19.61 -7.29
CA ALA A 212 17.22 -20.59 -8.15
C ALA A 212 18.52 -20.05 -8.81
N THR A 213 19.02 -18.90 -8.35
CA THR A 213 20.34 -18.37 -8.73
C THR A 213 21.44 -19.03 -7.90
N SER A 214 22.70 -18.76 -8.25
CA SER A 214 23.87 -19.29 -7.53
C SER A 214 24.28 -18.50 -6.28
N SER A 215 23.66 -17.34 -6.02
CA SER A 215 24.01 -16.45 -4.91
C SER A 215 22.77 -16.01 -4.13
N GLU A 216 22.95 -15.63 -2.86
CA GLU A 216 21.94 -15.00 -2.05
C GLU A 216 21.53 -13.66 -2.67
N PHE A 217 20.25 -13.30 -2.55
CA PHE A 217 19.74 -11.96 -2.85
C PHE A 217 18.71 -11.50 -1.79
N ILE A 218 18.52 -10.19 -1.73
CA ILE A 218 17.52 -9.54 -0.85
C ILE A 218 16.34 -9.08 -1.68
N VAL A 219 15.12 -9.52 -1.34
CA VAL A 219 13.90 -9.06 -2.01
C VAL A 219 13.57 -7.64 -1.55
N LYS A 220 13.35 -6.74 -2.50
CA LYS A 220 12.95 -5.34 -2.29
C LYS A 220 11.48 -5.12 -2.55
N SER A 221 10.96 -5.73 -3.62
CA SER A 221 9.55 -5.65 -3.95
C SER A 221 9.08 -6.84 -4.78
N ILE A 222 7.76 -7.08 -4.74
CA ILE A 222 7.07 -8.04 -5.62
C ILE A 222 5.90 -7.30 -6.25
N LYS A 223 5.85 -7.25 -7.58
CA LYS A 223 4.77 -6.63 -8.34
C LYS A 223 3.99 -7.67 -9.11
N ILE A 224 2.67 -7.57 -9.04
CA ILE A 224 1.74 -8.26 -9.92
C ILE A 224 1.08 -7.24 -10.86
N SER A 225 1.05 -7.54 -12.16
CA SER A 225 0.38 -6.75 -13.19
C SER A 225 -0.61 -7.63 -13.93
N VAL A 226 -1.85 -7.17 -14.03
CA VAL A 226 -2.99 -7.86 -14.65
C VAL A 226 -3.75 -6.86 -15.52
N PRO A 227 -3.30 -6.58 -16.76
CA PRO A 227 -3.88 -5.53 -17.59
C PRO A 227 -5.37 -5.67 -17.85
N ALA A 228 -5.90 -6.89 -17.75
CA ALA A 228 -7.31 -7.22 -18.05
C ALA A 228 -8.25 -7.12 -16.83
N ALA A 229 -7.76 -6.78 -15.62
CA ALA A 229 -8.59 -6.72 -14.42
C ALA A 229 -8.14 -5.61 -13.46
N SER A 230 -9.07 -5.12 -12.65
CA SER A 230 -8.76 -4.28 -11.50
C SER A 230 -8.46 -5.16 -10.31
N ILE A 231 -7.20 -5.18 -9.88
CA ILE A 231 -6.72 -6.00 -8.76
C ILE A 231 -6.46 -5.20 -7.49
N GLY A 232 -6.59 -3.88 -7.56
CA GLY A 232 -6.43 -2.96 -6.44
C GLY A 232 -7.12 -1.63 -6.70
N GLY A 233 -6.95 -0.69 -5.76
CA GLY A 233 -7.56 0.63 -5.78
C GLY A 233 -8.71 0.76 -4.79
N ASP A 234 -9.60 1.72 -5.03
CA ASP A 234 -10.73 2.00 -4.14
C ASP A 234 -12.02 1.38 -4.68
N PHE A 235 -12.78 0.75 -3.78
CA PHE A 235 -14.02 0.04 -4.09
C PHE A 235 -15.14 0.48 -3.16
N ARG A 236 -16.36 0.52 -3.70
CA ARG A 236 -17.57 0.64 -2.90
C ARG A 236 -18.03 -0.73 -2.46
N VAL A 237 -18.40 -0.82 -1.20
CA VAL A 237 -18.95 -2.01 -0.58
C VAL A 237 -20.41 -1.72 -0.21
N ASP A 238 -21.32 -2.56 -0.66
CA ASP A 238 -22.67 -2.60 -0.11
C ASP A 238 -22.59 -3.25 1.27
N VAL A 239 -22.67 -2.41 2.30
CA VAL A 239 -22.42 -2.85 3.67
C VAL A 239 -23.54 -3.73 4.23
N PHE A 240 -24.75 -3.61 3.72
CA PHE A 240 -25.89 -4.41 4.16
C PHE A 240 -26.01 -5.75 3.43
N ASN A 241 -25.34 -5.89 2.28
CA ASN A 241 -25.21 -7.16 1.58
C ASN A 241 -23.82 -7.80 1.78
N GLY A 242 -22.87 -7.07 2.36
CA GLY A 242 -21.51 -7.55 2.59
C GLY A 242 -20.71 -7.84 1.31
N THR A 243 -20.94 -7.09 0.23
CA THR A 243 -20.36 -7.37 -1.09
C THR A 243 -19.75 -6.13 -1.73
N ILE A 244 -18.75 -6.34 -2.59
CA ILE A 244 -18.20 -5.26 -3.42
C ILE A 244 -19.25 -4.86 -4.46
N ALA A 245 -19.70 -3.60 -4.41
CA ALA A 245 -20.71 -3.05 -5.29
C ALA A 245 -20.12 -2.50 -6.60
N SER A 246 -18.98 -1.79 -6.54
CA SER A 246 -18.32 -1.22 -7.71
C SER A 246 -16.88 -0.82 -7.42
N CYS A 247 -16.06 -0.74 -8.48
CA CYS A 247 -14.73 -0.15 -8.43
C CYS A 247 -14.83 1.36 -8.68
N MET A 248 -14.15 2.16 -7.85
CA MET A 248 -14.05 3.61 -8.00
C MET A 248 -12.76 4.03 -8.71
N THR A 249 -11.64 3.48 -8.23
CA THR A 249 -10.32 3.73 -8.79
C THR A 249 -9.67 2.40 -9.09
N ALA A 250 -9.57 2.07 -10.37
CA ALA A 250 -9.04 0.78 -10.82
C ALA A 250 -7.51 0.81 -10.88
N LEU A 251 -6.87 -0.16 -10.24
CA LEU A 251 -5.46 -0.45 -10.43
C LEU A 251 -5.32 -1.87 -11.00
N ASN A 252 -4.62 -1.97 -12.11
CA ASN A 252 -4.27 -3.24 -12.75
C ASN A 252 -2.86 -3.74 -12.35
N GLU A 253 -2.19 -3.01 -11.49
CA GLU A 253 -0.90 -3.36 -10.91
C GLU A 253 -0.91 -3.12 -9.41
N CYS A 254 -0.31 -4.05 -8.65
CA CYS A 254 -0.10 -3.90 -7.22
C CYS A 254 1.33 -4.32 -6.85
N THR A 255 1.98 -3.53 -6.02
CA THR A 255 3.35 -3.78 -5.56
C THR A 255 3.36 -4.00 -4.05
N LEU A 256 3.89 -5.12 -3.62
CA LEU A 256 4.27 -5.37 -2.23
C LEU A 256 5.73 -4.95 -2.06
N TYR A 257 5.99 -3.98 -1.21
CA TYR A 257 7.35 -3.60 -0.82
C TYR A 257 7.81 -4.45 0.36
N VAL A 258 9.10 -4.68 0.46
CA VAL A 258 9.70 -5.44 1.55
C VAL A 258 10.70 -4.55 2.28
N SER A 259 10.50 -4.35 3.60
CA SER A 259 11.45 -3.68 4.48
C SER A 259 12.32 -4.68 5.23
N ASN A 260 13.40 -4.19 5.85
CA ASN A 260 14.30 -4.97 6.71
C ASN A 260 14.87 -6.25 6.07
N GLY A 261 15.15 -6.17 4.77
CA GLY A 261 15.98 -7.10 4.05
C GLY A 261 15.60 -8.58 4.16
N ALA A 262 14.73 -9.02 3.27
CA ALA A 262 14.36 -10.42 3.15
C ALA A 262 15.40 -11.18 2.34
N ALA A 263 16.54 -11.54 2.94
CA ALA A 263 17.57 -12.36 2.30
C ALA A 263 17.07 -13.78 2.02
N ILE A 264 17.29 -14.26 0.81
CA ILE A 264 17.00 -15.64 0.39
C ILE A 264 18.28 -16.28 -0.14
N ALA A 265 18.83 -17.23 0.62
CA ALA A 265 20.01 -17.97 0.21
C ALA A 265 19.74 -18.77 -1.08
N ALA A 266 20.80 -19.05 -1.86
CA ALA A 266 20.72 -19.89 -3.06
C ALA A 266 20.05 -21.24 -2.74
N GLY A 267 19.08 -21.65 -3.55
CA GLY A 267 18.28 -22.87 -3.38
C GLY A 267 17.14 -22.78 -2.35
N SER A 268 17.08 -21.72 -1.54
CA SER A 268 16.05 -21.50 -0.51
C SER A 268 14.83 -20.77 -1.05
N SER A 269 13.78 -20.66 -0.22
CA SER A 269 12.57 -19.89 -0.55
C SER A 269 12.01 -19.14 0.66
N ALA A 270 11.25 -18.08 0.39
CA ALA A 270 10.51 -17.32 1.39
C ALA A 270 9.13 -16.94 0.88
N ASN A 271 8.19 -16.69 1.81
CA ASN A 271 6.83 -16.29 1.48
C ASN A 271 6.60 -14.80 1.73
N PHE A 272 5.82 -14.22 0.83
CA PHE A 272 5.36 -12.84 0.88
C PHE A 272 3.85 -12.80 0.64
N TYR A 273 3.16 -11.84 1.27
CA TYR A 273 1.71 -11.85 1.38
C TYR A 273 1.12 -10.51 0.96
N GLN A 274 0.07 -10.56 0.15
CA GLN A 274 -0.63 -9.35 -0.31
C GLN A 274 -2.12 -9.61 -0.43
N VAL A 275 -2.94 -8.66 0.01
CA VAL A 275 -4.39 -8.69 -0.23
C VAL A 275 -4.69 -7.85 -1.46
N LEU A 276 -5.45 -8.43 -2.38
CA LEU A 276 -5.91 -7.81 -3.62
C LEU A 276 -7.43 -7.76 -3.65
N ALA A 277 -8.00 -6.93 -4.52
CA ALA A 277 -9.40 -7.05 -4.86
C ALA A 277 -9.67 -8.40 -5.53
N PRO A 278 -10.83 -9.03 -5.35
CA PRO A 278 -11.19 -10.25 -6.07
C PRO A 278 -11.36 -9.95 -7.56
N PHE A 279 -10.91 -10.87 -8.42
CA PHE A 279 -10.99 -10.71 -9.87
C PHE A 279 -11.03 -12.06 -10.59
N GLY A 280 -11.56 -12.04 -11.81
CA GLY A 280 -11.52 -13.19 -12.72
C GLY A 280 -10.80 -12.87 -14.02
N LEU A 281 -10.19 -13.84 -14.63
CA LEU A 281 -9.50 -13.73 -15.91
C LEU A 281 -9.90 -14.86 -16.83
N GLU A 282 -10.22 -14.51 -18.07
CA GLU A 282 -10.47 -15.46 -19.15
C GLU A 282 -9.17 -16.12 -19.64
N SER A 283 -9.33 -17.25 -20.34
CA SER A 283 -8.24 -17.87 -21.10
C SER A 283 -7.63 -16.87 -22.10
N GLY A 284 -6.32 -16.94 -22.29
CA GLY A 284 -5.56 -16.03 -23.17
C GLY A 284 -5.15 -14.70 -22.53
N LYS A 285 -5.67 -14.36 -21.34
CA LYS A 285 -5.24 -13.16 -20.61
C LYS A 285 -3.87 -13.40 -19.96
N GLN A 286 -3.17 -12.30 -19.64
CA GLN A 286 -1.82 -12.34 -19.12
C GLN A 286 -1.75 -11.86 -17.67
N ILE A 287 -0.86 -12.49 -16.92
CA ILE A 287 -0.39 -12.05 -15.60
C ILE A 287 1.12 -11.91 -15.70
N THR A 288 1.64 -10.76 -15.29
CA THR A 288 3.07 -10.50 -15.16
C THR A 288 3.43 -10.39 -13.69
N MET A 289 4.41 -11.18 -13.27
CA MET A 289 5.03 -11.12 -11.94
C MET A 289 6.43 -10.57 -12.07
N THR A 290 6.78 -9.62 -11.22
CA THR A 290 8.13 -9.04 -11.14
C THR A 290 8.63 -9.15 -9.70
N VAL A 291 9.84 -9.66 -9.52
CA VAL A 291 10.56 -9.66 -8.24
C VAL A 291 11.77 -8.78 -8.40
N GLU A 292 11.83 -7.72 -7.63
CA GLU A 292 12.97 -6.82 -7.55
C GLU A 292 13.82 -7.21 -6.35
N THR A 293 15.12 -7.28 -6.57
CA THR A 293 16.09 -7.66 -5.55
C THR A 293 17.24 -6.64 -5.48
N ASP A 294 18.13 -6.81 -4.54
CA ASP A 294 19.40 -6.07 -4.48
C ASP A 294 20.38 -6.45 -5.59
N LYS A 295 20.13 -7.55 -6.31
CA LYS A 295 20.98 -8.09 -7.38
C LYS A 295 20.40 -7.94 -8.79
N GLY A 296 19.25 -7.28 -8.92
CA GLY A 296 18.54 -7.09 -10.20
C GLY A 296 17.08 -7.51 -10.14
N ILE A 297 16.47 -7.62 -11.31
CA ILE A 297 15.03 -7.86 -11.49
C ILE A 297 14.79 -9.21 -12.17
N TRP A 298 13.83 -9.95 -11.68
CA TRP A 298 13.24 -11.08 -12.36
C TRP A 298 11.80 -10.75 -12.78
N THR A 299 11.46 -11.05 -14.04
CA THR A 299 10.11 -10.83 -14.55
C THR A 299 9.63 -12.05 -15.31
N LYS A 300 8.38 -12.42 -15.12
CA LYS A 300 7.73 -13.50 -15.86
C LYS A 300 6.30 -13.13 -16.22
N THR A 301 6.01 -13.18 -17.52
CA THR A 301 4.64 -13.07 -18.03
C THR A 301 4.11 -14.47 -18.33
N THR A 302 2.92 -14.77 -17.83
CA THR A 302 2.21 -16.02 -18.06
C THR A 302 0.91 -15.73 -18.78
N THR A 303 0.69 -16.37 -19.92
CA THR A 303 -0.60 -16.38 -20.62
C THR A 303 -1.42 -17.55 -20.12
N LEU A 304 -2.64 -17.29 -19.70
CA LEU A 304 -3.54 -18.28 -19.12
C LEU A 304 -4.05 -19.25 -20.19
N SER A 305 -3.94 -20.55 -19.93
CA SER A 305 -4.50 -21.60 -20.79
C SER A 305 -6.00 -21.88 -20.52
N ALA A 306 -6.50 -21.48 -19.36
CA ALA A 306 -7.89 -21.59 -18.93
C ALA A 306 -8.29 -20.37 -18.10
N ALA A 307 -9.59 -20.11 -17.96
CA ALA A 307 -10.12 -19.10 -17.06
C ALA A 307 -9.75 -19.43 -15.62
N ILE A 308 -9.44 -18.39 -14.83
CA ILE A 308 -9.17 -18.51 -13.39
C ILE A 308 -9.96 -17.44 -12.62
N SER A 309 -10.28 -17.74 -11.34
CA SER A 309 -10.93 -16.79 -10.43
C SER A 309 -10.14 -16.67 -9.14
N PHE A 310 -9.97 -15.43 -8.71
CA PHE A 310 -9.42 -15.04 -7.41
C PHE A 310 -10.56 -14.48 -6.56
N GLU A 311 -11.21 -15.37 -5.83
CA GLU A 311 -12.43 -15.05 -5.08
C GLU A 311 -12.14 -14.41 -3.73
N SER A 312 -13.11 -13.63 -3.20
CA SER A 312 -13.11 -13.12 -1.84
C SER A 312 -12.91 -14.24 -0.81
N GLY A 313 -12.10 -13.99 0.19
CA GLY A 313 -11.80 -14.95 1.26
C GLY A 313 -10.97 -16.17 0.84
N LYS A 314 -10.49 -16.21 -0.40
CA LYS A 314 -9.64 -17.33 -0.88
C LYS A 314 -8.16 -16.96 -0.82
N ARG A 315 -7.37 -17.98 -0.47
CA ARG A 315 -5.91 -17.93 -0.53
C ARG A 315 -5.43 -18.51 -1.85
N ASN A 316 -4.62 -17.77 -2.56
CA ASN A 316 -3.99 -18.18 -3.79
C ASN A 316 -2.47 -18.17 -3.64
N THR A 317 -1.78 -19.15 -4.16
CA THR A 317 -0.32 -19.24 -4.06
C THR A 317 0.31 -19.19 -5.44
N ALA A 318 1.33 -18.34 -5.60
CA ALA A 318 2.16 -18.28 -6.79
C ALA A 318 3.61 -18.57 -6.41
N THR A 319 4.22 -19.58 -7.04
CA THR A 319 5.65 -19.85 -6.91
C THR A 319 6.42 -19.08 -7.97
N LEU A 320 7.29 -18.17 -7.52
CA LEU A 320 8.14 -17.32 -8.34
C LEU A 320 9.56 -17.90 -8.30
N ASN A 321 9.90 -18.67 -9.33
CA ASN A 321 11.21 -19.31 -9.42
C ASN A 321 12.19 -18.33 -10.08
N VAL A 322 12.90 -17.58 -9.26
CA VAL A 322 13.89 -16.58 -9.69
C VAL A 322 15.17 -17.33 -10.09
N ASP A 323 15.32 -17.56 -11.37
CA ASP A 323 16.41 -18.34 -11.98
C ASP A 323 17.47 -17.47 -12.64
N LYS A 324 17.11 -16.27 -13.07
CA LYS A 324 18.02 -15.29 -13.66
C LYS A 324 17.56 -13.88 -13.31
N LEU A 325 18.47 -13.05 -12.82
CA LEU A 325 18.24 -11.63 -12.58
C LEU A 325 18.79 -10.82 -13.76
N THR A 326 18.08 -9.78 -14.16
CA THR A 326 18.50 -8.80 -15.18
C THR A 326 18.91 -7.49 -14.51
N GLY A 327 19.90 -6.85 -15.06
CA GLY A 327 20.85 -5.91 -14.49
C GLY A 327 20.43 -4.66 -13.74
N LEU A 328 19.17 -4.21 -13.74
CA LEU A 328 18.82 -2.93 -13.11
C LEU A 328 17.81 -3.09 -11.98
N CYS A 329 18.12 -2.45 -10.85
CA CYS A 329 17.18 -2.29 -9.74
C CYS A 329 16.42 -0.96 -9.87
N THR A 330 15.11 -0.98 -9.60
CA THR A 330 14.30 0.23 -9.55
C THR A 330 14.03 0.61 -8.10
N HIS A 331 14.40 1.82 -7.73
CA HIS A 331 14.14 2.40 -6.42
C HIS A 331 13.09 3.49 -6.56
N LYS A 332 12.03 3.42 -5.76
CA LYS A 332 11.08 4.52 -5.64
C LYS A 332 11.47 5.36 -4.44
N ILE A 333 11.84 6.60 -4.71
CA ILE A 333 12.15 7.58 -3.67
C ILE A 333 10.85 8.24 -3.26
N ASP A 334 10.45 8.04 -2.01
CA ASP A 334 9.19 8.57 -1.47
C ASP A 334 9.12 10.09 -1.48
N GLU A 335 7.88 10.59 -1.46
CA GLU A 335 7.62 12.01 -1.44
C GLU A 335 8.35 12.71 -0.29
N LYS A 336 9.07 13.79 -0.62
CA LYS A 336 9.70 14.67 0.35
C LYS A 336 9.33 16.12 0.07
N TRP A 337 8.88 16.79 1.12
CA TRP A 337 8.61 18.23 1.11
C TRP A 337 9.89 19.03 1.22
N PHE A 338 10.02 20.08 0.41
CA PHE A 338 11.10 21.03 0.48
C PHE A 338 10.86 22.03 1.62
N ILE A 339 11.63 21.92 2.69
CA ILE A 339 11.51 22.84 3.85
C ILE A 339 12.21 24.16 3.54
N THR A 340 13.39 24.08 2.91
CA THR A 340 14.19 25.18 2.36
C THR A 340 14.50 24.85 0.91
N PRO A 341 15.47 25.44 0.23
CA PRO A 341 15.81 24.95 -1.12
C PRO A 341 16.12 23.45 -1.14
N LEU A 342 16.79 22.92 -0.14
CA LEU A 342 17.17 21.51 -0.05
C LEU A 342 15.95 20.58 0.15
N GLY A 343 15.92 19.49 -0.61
CA GLY A 343 14.99 18.38 -0.41
C GLY A 343 15.64 17.21 0.32
N TYR A 344 16.59 16.55 -0.33
CA TYR A 344 17.27 15.36 0.20
C TYR A 344 18.51 15.00 -0.63
N TYR A 345 19.27 14.04 -0.14
CA TYR A 345 20.44 13.45 -0.79
C TYR A 345 20.16 12.03 -1.24
N LEU A 346 20.82 11.59 -2.31
CA LEU A 346 20.71 10.23 -2.83
C LEU A 346 22.10 9.62 -3.03
N ASP A 347 22.27 8.43 -2.47
CA ASP A 347 23.27 7.46 -2.90
C ASP A 347 22.70 6.72 -4.12
N MET A 348 23.29 6.92 -5.27
CA MET A 348 22.83 6.34 -6.54
C MET A 348 23.19 4.86 -6.66
N VAL A 349 24.19 4.39 -5.93
CA VAL A 349 24.65 2.98 -5.98
C VAL A 349 23.65 2.09 -5.23
N THR A 350 23.21 2.52 -4.06
CA THR A 350 22.27 1.76 -3.22
C THR A 350 20.81 2.14 -3.44
N GLY A 351 20.55 3.28 -4.09
CA GLY A 351 19.21 3.87 -4.21
C GLY A 351 18.68 4.41 -2.88
N THR A 352 19.56 4.70 -1.93
CA THR A 352 19.16 5.15 -0.59
C THR A 352 18.99 6.67 -0.55
N ARG A 353 17.85 7.12 -0.01
CA ARG A 353 17.61 8.52 0.31
C ARG A 353 18.09 8.84 1.72
N HIS A 354 18.78 9.95 1.86
CA HIS A 354 19.17 10.53 3.15
C HIS A 354 18.53 11.89 3.33
N ASP A 355 17.90 12.08 4.48
CA ASP A 355 17.34 13.36 4.89
C ASP A 355 18.41 14.18 5.61
N TRP A 356 18.25 15.50 5.56
CA TRP A 356 19.13 16.44 6.26
C TRP A 356 18.95 16.31 7.79
N THR A 357 19.86 15.64 8.45
CA THR A 357 19.92 15.49 9.91
C THR A 357 21.36 15.70 10.40
N GLU A 358 21.54 16.11 11.65
CA GLU A 358 22.88 16.26 12.22
C GLU A 358 23.65 14.92 12.25
N ASP A 359 22.96 13.82 12.49
CA ASP A 359 23.58 12.48 12.49
C ASP A 359 24.10 12.12 11.09
N PHE A 360 23.33 12.42 10.04
CA PHE A 360 23.78 12.20 8.67
C PHE A 360 24.98 13.06 8.29
N LYS A 361 24.96 14.36 8.61
CA LYS A 361 26.04 15.29 8.30
C LYS A 361 27.40 14.88 8.88
N ASN A 362 27.38 14.22 10.02
CA ASN A 362 28.57 13.77 10.76
C ASN A 362 28.94 12.31 10.47
N SER A 363 28.25 11.64 9.55
CA SER A 363 28.49 10.26 9.18
C SER A 363 29.42 10.15 7.95
N ASP A 364 30.14 9.03 7.82
CA ASP A 364 30.93 8.73 6.64
C ASP A 364 30.06 8.51 5.37
N THR A 365 28.76 8.29 5.54
CA THR A 365 27.80 8.11 4.43
C THR A 365 27.63 9.34 3.54
N VAL A 366 28.05 10.53 3.99
CA VAL A 366 28.08 11.73 3.14
C VAL A 366 29.01 11.56 1.92
N ASN A 367 30.00 10.68 2.01
CA ASN A 367 30.94 10.40 0.94
C ASN A 367 30.33 9.55 -0.20
N ASP A 368 29.21 8.87 0.09
CA ASP A 368 28.51 8.00 -0.86
C ASP A 368 27.41 8.75 -1.63
N ILE A 369 27.19 10.05 -1.32
CA ILE A 369 26.16 10.84 -1.98
C ILE A 369 26.59 11.23 -3.37
N ASP A 370 25.79 10.83 -4.35
CA ASP A 370 25.99 11.13 -5.77
C ASP A 370 25.07 12.23 -6.28
N LEU A 371 23.95 12.49 -5.62
CA LEU A 371 22.94 13.43 -6.06
C LEU A 371 22.30 14.21 -4.92
N VAL A 372 22.12 15.51 -5.14
CA VAL A 372 21.34 16.42 -4.30
C VAL A 372 20.08 16.83 -5.03
N VAL A 373 18.94 16.71 -4.38
CA VAL A 373 17.63 17.10 -4.93
C VAL A 373 17.16 18.35 -4.19
N TYR A 374 16.86 19.42 -4.93
CA TYR A 374 16.50 20.68 -4.32
C TYR A 374 15.57 21.53 -5.19
N ARG A 375 15.01 22.56 -4.60
CA ARG A 375 14.24 23.58 -5.29
C ARG A 375 15.16 24.74 -5.71
N GLY A 376 15.29 24.97 -7.00
CA GLY A 376 16.24 25.94 -7.54
C GLY A 376 15.90 27.41 -7.20
N GLY A 377 16.94 28.24 -7.17
CA GLY A 377 16.90 29.69 -7.09
C GLY A 377 17.31 30.36 -8.40
N GLY A 378 17.39 31.70 -8.44
CA GLY A 378 17.81 32.44 -9.64
C GLY A 378 16.96 32.12 -10.88
N GLU A 379 17.57 31.76 -11.99
CA GLU A 379 16.90 31.37 -13.22
C GLU A 379 16.11 30.05 -13.09
N ALA A 380 16.58 29.15 -12.22
CA ALA A 380 15.89 27.90 -11.89
C ALA A 380 14.85 28.08 -10.77
N LYS A 381 14.51 29.32 -10.41
CA LYS A 381 13.60 29.62 -9.28
C LYS A 381 12.30 28.79 -9.37
N ASN A 382 11.99 28.16 -8.24
CA ASN A 382 10.81 27.31 -8.07
C ASN A 382 10.79 26.01 -8.88
N LYS A 383 11.83 25.71 -9.67
CA LYS A 383 11.95 24.47 -10.43
C LYS A 383 12.57 23.36 -9.57
N LEU A 384 12.30 22.12 -9.93
CA LEU A 384 13.00 20.96 -9.38
C LEU A 384 14.37 20.84 -10.02
N VAL A 385 15.42 20.77 -9.20
CA VAL A 385 16.80 20.61 -9.66
C VAL A 385 17.37 19.36 -9.01
N ILE A 386 18.10 18.59 -9.81
CA ILE A 386 19.00 17.54 -9.37
C ILE A 386 20.42 17.98 -9.68
N ALA A 387 21.35 17.76 -8.75
CA ALA A 387 22.73 18.18 -8.95
C ALA A 387 23.74 17.29 -8.22
N ALA A 388 24.96 17.25 -8.71
CA ALA A 388 26.08 16.62 -8.03
C ALA A 388 26.48 17.39 -6.75
N PRO A 389 26.97 16.73 -5.68
CA PRO A 389 27.55 17.41 -4.53
C PRO A 389 28.71 18.32 -4.88
N ALA A 390 29.45 18.04 -5.94
CA ALA A 390 30.56 18.86 -6.43
C ALA A 390 30.11 20.16 -7.13
N ASP A 391 28.84 20.33 -7.46
CA ASP A 391 28.31 21.53 -8.09
C ASP A 391 28.45 22.75 -7.18
N GLU A 392 29.03 23.85 -7.71
CA GLU A 392 29.30 25.05 -6.92
C GLU A 392 28.04 25.75 -6.42
N ASN A 393 26.94 25.68 -7.16
CA ASN A 393 25.66 26.26 -6.71
C ASN A 393 25.11 25.48 -5.52
N VAL A 394 25.25 24.16 -5.53
CA VAL A 394 24.85 23.33 -4.39
C VAL A 394 25.64 23.73 -3.16
N GLN A 395 26.96 23.78 -3.24
CA GLN A 395 27.84 24.11 -2.12
C GLN A 395 27.70 25.54 -1.61
N ASN A 396 27.36 26.49 -2.47
CA ASN A 396 27.29 27.90 -2.09
C ASN A 396 25.91 28.38 -1.66
N TYR A 397 24.83 27.79 -2.20
CA TYR A 397 23.48 28.33 -2.08
C TYR A 397 22.43 27.33 -1.60
N VAL A 398 22.68 26.03 -1.69
CA VAL A 398 21.72 25.00 -1.28
C VAL A 398 22.08 24.46 0.09
N ASP A 399 23.31 24.00 0.23
CA ASP A 399 23.85 23.46 1.46
C ASP A 399 25.35 23.74 1.60
N THR A 400 25.69 24.71 2.44
CA THR A 400 27.08 25.12 2.65
C THR A 400 27.92 24.10 3.41
N ASP A 401 27.31 23.19 4.15
CA ASP A 401 28.01 22.15 4.92
C ASP A 401 28.69 21.12 3.99
N ILE A 402 28.19 20.95 2.76
CA ILE A 402 28.81 20.12 1.74
C ILE A 402 30.28 20.52 1.47
N LYS A 403 30.62 21.80 1.67
CA LYS A 403 32.02 22.26 1.54
C LYS A 403 32.98 21.49 2.44
N ALA A 404 32.52 21.11 3.62
CA ALA A 404 33.30 20.40 4.62
C ALA A 404 33.41 18.88 4.35
N TRP A 405 32.60 18.31 3.44
CA TRP A 405 32.67 16.89 3.14
C TRP A 405 34.04 16.52 2.56
N SER A 406 34.58 15.40 3.01
CA SER A 406 35.88 14.90 2.53
C SER A 406 35.83 14.45 1.06
N THR A 407 34.71 13.93 0.62
CA THR A 407 34.41 13.55 -0.76
C THR A 407 33.18 14.31 -1.27
N LYS A 408 33.32 14.86 -2.47
CA LYS A 408 32.20 15.51 -3.19
C LYS A 408 32.13 14.87 -4.57
N ASN A 409 31.18 13.96 -4.74
CA ASN A 409 31.04 13.25 -5.99
C ASN A 409 30.65 14.20 -7.13
N ALA A 410 31.45 14.19 -8.21
CA ALA A 410 31.22 14.97 -9.42
C ALA A 410 30.42 14.14 -10.44
N THR A 411 29.19 13.77 -10.08
CA THR A 411 28.29 13.04 -10.95
C THR A 411 27.92 13.89 -12.16
N THR A 412 28.02 13.31 -13.34
CA THR A 412 27.59 13.97 -14.57
C THR A 412 26.14 13.60 -14.88
N ILE A 413 25.36 14.59 -15.32
CA ILE A 413 23.91 14.47 -15.50
C ILE A 413 23.56 14.95 -16.91
N LYS A 414 22.81 14.12 -17.65
CA LYS A 414 22.30 14.46 -18.99
C LYS A 414 20.78 14.28 -19.04
N LYS A 415 20.10 15.23 -19.65
CA LYS A 415 18.68 15.07 -19.95
C LYS A 415 18.50 14.07 -21.10
N ILE A 416 17.50 13.20 -21.00
CA ILE A 416 17.28 12.15 -21.99
C ILE A 416 15.80 11.89 -22.21
N ALA A 417 15.43 11.62 -23.48
CA ALA A 417 14.10 11.20 -23.85
C ALA A 417 14.03 9.68 -24.02
N VAL A 418 14.16 8.96 -22.90
CA VAL A 418 14.09 7.50 -22.85
C VAL A 418 12.86 7.08 -22.07
N ASP A 419 12.19 6.01 -22.50
CA ASP A 419 11.12 5.38 -21.75
C ASP A 419 11.72 4.64 -20.56
N PHE A 420 11.62 5.27 -19.37
CA PHE A 420 12.16 4.76 -18.12
C PHE A 420 11.74 3.30 -17.86
N ASP A 421 10.51 2.96 -18.21
CA ASP A 421 9.94 1.66 -17.89
C ASP A 421 10.42 0.54 -18.84
N LYS A 422 11.08 0.91 -19.94
CA LYS A 422 11.62 -0.04 -20.94
C LYS A 422 13.14 -0.26 -20.88
N VAL A 423 13.84 0.38 -19.97
CA VAL A 423 15.27 0.17 -19.77
C VAL A 423 15.48 -0.89 -18.68
N PHE A 424 16.12 -2.00 -19.00
CA PHE A 424 16.26 -3.16 -18.09
C PHE A 424 17.70 -3.64 -17.92
N GLU A 425 18.63 -3.21 -18.78
CA GLU A 425 20.01 -3.70 -18.77
C GLU A 425 21.00 -2.53 -18.59
N GLU A 426 22.13 -2.80 -17.93
CA GLU A 426 23.20 -1.82 -17.75
C GLU A 426 23.73 -1.26 -19.08
N SER A 427 23.89 -2.12 -20.07
CA SER A 427 24.34 -1.75 -21.42
C SER A 427 23.38 -0.77 -22.12
N GLU A 428 22.11 -0.79 -21.79
CA GLU A 428 21.13 0.18 -22.29
C GLU A 428 21.34 1.55 -21.65
N LEU A 429 21.69 1.61 -20.35
CA LEU A 429 22.05 2.86 -19.68
C LEU A 429 23.32 3.46 -20.27
N GLU A 430 24.37 2.65 -20.44
CA GLU A 430 25.61 3.13 -21.05
C GLU A 430 25.37 3.64 -22.48
N THR A 431 24.63 2.89 -23.28
CA THR A 431 24.25 3.29 -24.65
C THR A 431 23.48 4.61 -24.65
N ALA A 432 22.51 4.74 -23.75
CA ALA A 432 21.68 5.92 -23.61
C ALA A 432 22.51 7.14 -23.18
N TYR A 433 23.44 6.97 -22.24
CA TYR A 433 24.35 8.05 -21.81
C TYR A 433 25.25 8.52 -22.94
N ASN A 434 25.82 7.59 -23.69
CA ASN A 434 26.72 7.91 -24.81
C ASN A 434 25.98 8.53 -26.01
N ALA A 435 24.70 8.19 -26.21
CA ALA A 435 23.86 8.78 -27.25
C ALA A 435 23.29 10.16 -26.88
N ALA A 436 23.27 10.51 -25.59
CA ALA A 436 22.81 11.82 -25.12
C ALA A 436 23.78 12.92 -25.55
N ASN A 437 23.23 14.10 -25.88
CA ASN A 437 24.01 15.22 -26.40
C ASN A 437 25.05 15.69 -25.37
N GLU A 438 26.31 15.76 -25.74
CA GLU A 438 27.42 16.21 -24.88
C GLU A 438 27.26 17.67 -24.42
N THR A 439 26.57 18.51 -25.19
CA THR A 439 26.34 19.92 -24.82
C THR A 439 25.36 20.07 -23.64
N GLU A 440 24.67 19.02 -23.25
CA GLU A 440 23.77 18.96 -22.09
C GLU A 440 24.43 18.32 -20.86
N GLU A 441 25.70 17.96 -20.93
CA GLU A 441 26.44 17.40 -19.80
C GLU A 441 26.72 18.48 -18.76
N SER A 442 26.22 18.30 -17.55
CA SER A 442 26.28 19.30 -16.48
C SER A 442 26.34 18.62 -15.12
N GLY A 443 26.85 19.34 -14.11
CA GLY A 443 26.78 18.93 -12.71
C GLY A 443 25.39 19.15 -12.10
N SER A 444 24.48 19.85 -12.79
CA SER A 444 23.11 20.07 -12.33
C SER A 444 22.13 20.16 -13.50
N LEU A 445 20.88 19.74 -13.26
CA LEU A 445 19.83 19.71 -14.27
C LEU A 445 18.45 20.05 -13.68
N VAL A 446 17.69 20.86 -14.42
CA VAL A 446 16.27 21.12 -14.12
C VAL A 446 15.40 20.04 -14.73
N LEU A 447 14.55 19.42 -13.91
CA LEU A 447 13.59 18.41 -14.36
C LEU A 447 12.15 18.86 -14.12
N ALA A 448 11.28 18.51 -15.06
CA ALA A 448 9.83 18.62 -14.94
C ALA A 448 9.20 17.25 -14.65
N MET A 449 7.89 17.24 -14.39
CA MET A 449 7.10 16.01 -14.22
C MET A 449 7.27 15.11 -15.46
N ASN A 450 7.50 13.83 -15.22
CA ASN A 450 7.73 12.77 -16.21
C ASN A 450 9.03 12.90 -17.04
N GLU A 451 9.85 13.89 -16.76
CA GLU A 451 11.17 13.98 -17.41
C GLU A 451 12.16 13.01 -16.78
N THR A 452 13.08 12.57 -17.62
CA THR A 452 14.10 11.58 -17.29
C THR A 452 15.49 12.17 -17.48
N ALA A 453 16.39 11.86 -16.56
CA ALA A 453 17.81 12.14 -16.68
C ALA A 453 18.62 10.86 -16.53
N ILE A 454 19.72 10.78 -17.26
CA ILE A 454 20.73 9.74 -17.09
C ILE A 454 21.98 10.32 -16.44
N LEU A 455 22.54 9.56 -15.51
CA LEU A 455 23.64 9.98 -14.67
C LEU A 455 24.80 9.00 -14.80
N LYS A 456 26.02 9.53 -14.64
CA LYS A 456 27.23 8.74 -14.50
C LYS A 456 27.97 9.18 -13.24
N THR A 457 28.15 8.27 -12.29
CA THR A 457 28.87 8.52 -11.06
C THR A 457 30.38 8.59 -11.31
N VAL A 458 31.12 9.10 -10.32
CA VAL A 458 32.59 9.15 -10.39
C VAL A 458 33.22 7.74 -10.48
N SER A 459 32.54 6.73 -9.96
CA SER A 459 32.94 5.32 -10.09
C SER A 459 32.65 4.73 -11.48
N GLY A 460 32.05 5.50 -12.39
CA GLY A 460 31.70 5.07 -13.75
C GLY A 460 30.40 4.32 -13.87
N LYS A 461 29.63 4.13 -12.79
CA LYS A 461 28.32 3.50 -12.82
C LYS A 461 27.26 4.44 -13.40
N PHE A 462 26.29 3.85 -14.09
CA PHE A 462 25.17 4.58 -14.69
C PHE A 462 23.91 4.43 -13.86
N ALA A 463 23.08 5.47 -13.90
CA ALA A 463 21.75 5.43 -13.30
C ALA A 463 20.75 6.26 -14.11
N LEU A 464 19.49 5.89 -14.05
CA LEU A 464 18.40 6.60 -14.69
C LEU A 464 17.45 7.15 -13.63
N VAL A 465 17.14 8.45 -13.68
CA VAL A 465 16.23 9.14 -12.76
C VAL A 465 15.02 9.65 -13.52
N LYS A 466 13.82 9.46 -12.99
CA LYS A 466 12.57 10.01 -13.51
C LYS A 466 11.79 10.72 -12.41
N VAL A 467 11.25 11.90 -12.70
CA VAL A 467 10.29 12.57 -11.81
C VAL A 467 8.92 11.92 -12.00
N THR A 468 8.44 11.21 -10.99
CA THR A 468 7.19 10.42 -11.07
C THR A 468 6.02 11.03 -10.30
N GLY A 469 6.27 12.04 -9.48
CA GLY A 469 5.23 12.69 -8.69
C GLY A 469 5.74 13.86 -7.87
N GLY A 470 4.84 14.40 -7.05
CA GLY A 470 5.12 15.51 -6.15
C GLY A 470 4.03 16.58 -6.22
N THR A 471 4.05 17.49 -5.23
CA THR A 471 3.11 18.60 -5.13
C THR A 471 3.69 19.85 -5.81
N ARG A 472 2.87 20.52 -6.62
CA ARG A 472 3.17 21.85 -7.18
C ARG A 472 2.12 22.83 -6.70
N TYR A 473 2.58 24.02 -6.28
CA TYR A 473 1.69 25.13 -5.93
C TYR A 473 1.22 25.88 -7.18
N ASP A 474 0.16 26.67 -7.07
CA ASP A 474 -0.45 27.45 -8.19
C ASP A 474 0.56 28.40 -8.86
N ASN A 475 1.56 28.88 -8.13
CA ASN A 475 2.65 29.72 -8.65
C ASN A 475 3.72 28.92 -9.44
N GLY A 476 3.51 27.61 -9.65
CA GLY A 476 4.43 26.71 -10.35
C GLY A 476 5.60 26.19 -9.51
N GLN A 477 5.67 26.58 -8.24
CA GLN A 477 6.72 26.16 -7.32
C GLN A 477 6.54 24.69 -6.90
N TRP A 478 7.61 23.91 -6.89
CA TRP A 478 7.62 22.59 -6.31
C TRP A 478 7.57 22.64 -4.77
N GLY A 479 6.58 22.01 -4.18
CA GLY A 479 6.45 21.84 -2.73
C GLY A 479 7.09 20.52 -2.25
N SER A 480 6.99 19.49 -3.07
CA SER A 480 7.56 18.17 -2.83
C SER A 480 7.92 17.47 -4.13
N CYS A 481 8.68 16.37 -4.09
CA CYS A 481 8.87 15.52 -5.27
C CYS A 481 8.95 14.04 -4.92
N ILE A 482 8.62 13.21 -5.91
CA ILE A 482 8.77 11.76 -5.92
C ILE A 482 9.63 11.41 -7.12
N LEU A 483 10.69 10.65 -6.91
CA LEU A 483 11.56 10.16 -7.97
C LEU A 483 11.48 8.64 -8.10
N SER A 484 11.68 8.15 -9.30
CA SER A 484 12.07 6.76 -9.54
C SER A 484 13.50 6.72 -10.07
N LEU A 485 14.28 5.80 -9.54
CA LEU A 485 15.70 5.64 -9.85
C LEU A 485 15.94 4.22 -10.33
N LYS A 486 16.63 4.04 -11.46
CA LYS A 486 17.18 2.75 -11.88
C LYS A 486 18.68 2.78 -11.77
N THR A 487 19.24 1.82 -11.06
CA THR A 487 20.68 1.71 -10.81
C THR A 487 21.20 0.34 -11.19
N VAL A 488 22.48 0.28 -11.50
CA VAL A 488 23.29 -0.94 -11.55
C VAL A 488 23.85 -1.17 -10.15
N GLN A 489 23.63 -2.33 -9.59
CA GLN A 489 24.25 -2.71 -8.31
C GLN A 489 25.50 -3.54 -8.51
#